data_949cc4441de352c4ab58d11de437f9df
#
_entry.id   949cc4441de352c4ab58d11de437f9df
#
_cell.length_a   1.000
_cell.length_b   1.000
_cell.length_c   1.000
_cell.angle_alpha   90.00
_cell.angle_beta   90.00
_cell.angle_gamma   90.00
#
_symmetry.space_group_name_H-M   'P 1'
#
loop_
_entity.id
_entity.type
_entity.pdbx_description
1 polymer ?
#
loop_
_entity_poly.entity_id
_entity_poly.type
_entity_poly.pdbx_seq_one_letter_code
_entity_poly.pdbx_strand_id
1 'polypeptide(L)'
;ELYTMNIDGTDVKQITDELGYDGGAFFSPDGTKLIFRSSRPKSDEEIKAYKDLLAEGLVEPTEMELYICNSDGSDLRKLTDLGNANWSPFFHPSGEKILFSSNFEAERGFPFNLYMIDLDGKNLKRITHGETFDAFPVFSNDGKWLAFSSNRNNGGGRDTNLFIAEWQE
;
A
#
# COMPACT_ATOMS: atom_id res chain seq x y z
N GLU A 1 12.42 6.31 3.87
CA GLU A 1 12.07 6.32 5.29
C GLU A 1 10.79 7.10 5.53
N LEU A 2 10.04 6.72 6.58
CA LEU A 2 8.84 7.41 7.03
C LEU A 2 9.16 8.32 8.22
N TYR A 3 8.51 9.46 8.22
CA TYR A 3 8.58 10.44 9.32
C TYR A 3 7.16 10.90 9.68
N THR A 4 6.93 11.19 10.94
CA THR A 4 5.75 11.90 11.42
C THR A 4 6.14 13.29 11.92
N MET A 5 5.21 14.22 11.86
CA MET A 5 5.38 15.57 12.38
C MET A 5 4.03 16.19 12.74
N ASN A 6 4.02 17.24 13.53
CA ASN A 6 2.84 18.06 13.72
C ASN A 6 2.46 18.78 12.42
N ILE A 7 1.20 19.17 12.28
CA ILE A 7 0.70 19.88 11.09
C ILE A 7 1.40 21.24 10.86
N ASP A 8 1.99 21.82 11.88
CA ASP A 8 2.79 23.05 11.83
C ASP A 8 4.28 22.80 11.48
N GLY A 9 4.64 21.54 11.21
CA GLY A 9 6.01 21.13 10.85
C GLY A 9 6.93 20.88 12.05
N THR A 10 6.44 20.99 13.28
CA THR A 10 7.22 20.72 14.49
C THR A 10 7.21 19.23 14.86
N ASP A 11 8.05 18.83 15.83
CA ASP A 11 8.12 17.48 16.40
C ASP A 11 8.30 16.38 15.33
N VAL A 12 9.23 16.60 14.40
CA VAL A 12 9.55 15.61 13.36
C VAL A 12 10.21 14.38 13.99
N LYS A 13 9.62 13.21 13.78
CA LYS A 13 10.11 11.93 14.28
C LYS A 13 10.28 10.93 13.14
N GLN A 14 11.42 10.28 13.09
CA GLN A 14 11.64 9.15 12.20
C GLN A 14 10.92 7.91 12.73
N ILE A 15 10.22 7.22 11.84
CA ILE A 15 9.41 6.03 12.16
C ILE A 15 10.11 4.76 11.66
N THR A 16 10.76 4.81 10.50
CA THR A 16 11.48 3.68 9.92
C THR A 16 12.93 4.04 9.65
N ASP A 17 13.86 3.05 9.80
CA ASP A 17 15.30 3.23 9.59
C ASP A 17 15.97 2.00 8.96
N GLU A 18 15.19 1.05 8.42
CA GLU A 18 15.71 -0.15 7.78
C GLU A 18 16.02 0.08 6.30
N LEU A 19 17.10 -0.54 5.80
CA LEU A 19 17.46 -0.43 4.38
C LEU A 19 16.31 -0.87 3.48
N GLY A 20 15.90 0.01 2.58
CA GLY A 20 14.85 -0.21 1.60
C GLY A 20 13.99 1.03 1.39
N TYR A 21 12.90 0.85 0.67
CA TYR A 21 11.91 1.90 0.43
C TYR A 21 10.76 1.75 1.41
N ASP A 22 10.33 2.84 2.02
CA ASP A 22 9.11 2.97 2.79
C ASP A 22 8.29 4.13 2.25
N GLY A 23 6.99 3.91 2.00
CA GLY A 23 6.15 5.00 1.50
C GLY A 23 4.67 4.67 1.40
N GLY A 24 3.87 5.70 1.08
CA GLY A 24 2.42 5.58 0.94
C GLY A 24 1.73 5.22 2.25
N ALA A 25 2.17 5.84 3.35
CA ALA A 25 1.67 5.54 4.68
C ALA A 25 0.32 6.21 4.97
N PHE A 26 -0.53 5.48 5.72
CA PHE A 26 -1.78 5.99 6.27
C PHE A 26 -1.92 5.61 7.73
N PHE A 27 -2.47 6.52 8.52
CA PHE A 27 -2.87 6.23 9.90
C PHE A 27 -4.13 5.38 9.96
N SER A 28 -4.24 4.55 10.99
CA SER A 28 -5.51 3.91 11.37
C SER A 28 -6.54 4.97 11.77
N PRO A 29 -7.86 4.67 11.71
CA PRO A 29 -8.90 5.62 12.06
C PRO A 29 -8.77 6.20 13.47
N ASP A 30 -8.21 5.45 14.41
CA ASP A 30 -7.94 5.86 15.80
C ASP A 30 -6.56 6.53 15.98
N GLY A 31 -5.74 6.63 14.91
CA GLY A 31 -4.42 7.24 14.93
C GLY A 31 -3.33 6.41 15.65
N THR A 32 -3.63 5.17 16.07
CA THR A 32 -2.69 4.37 16.87
C THR A 32 -1.70 3.56 16.03
N LYS A 33 -2.00 3.33 14.75
CA LYS A 33 -1.18 2.51 13.84
C LYS A 33 -0.89 3.24 12.54
N LEU A 34 0.17 2.79 11.86
CA LEU A 34 0.53 3.14 10.49
C LEU A 34 0.55 1.87 9.63
N ILE A 35 -0.01 1.97 8.43
CA ILE A 35 0.13 0.98 7.36
C ILE A 35 0.87 1.63 6.20
N PHE A 36 1.81 0.92 5.57
CA PHE A 36 2.60 1.44 4.44
C PHE A 36 3.11 0.30 3.57
N ARG A 37 3.59 0.62 2.38
CA ARG A 37 4.31 -0.32 1.52
C ARG A 37 5.81 -0.19 1.73
N SER A 38 6.50 -1.30 1.61
CA SER A 38 7.94 -1.36 1.83
C SER A 38 8.63 -2.40 0.97
N SER A 39 9.84 -2.11 0.52
CA SER A 39 10.79 -3.12 0.03
C SER A 39 11.90 -3.33 1.05
N ARG A 40 12.37 -4.57 1.16
CA ARG A 40 13.47 -4.94 2.08
C ARG A 40 14.43 -5.86 1.34
N PRO A 41 15.40 -5.29 0.59
CA PRO A 41 16.42 -6.09 -0.09
C PRO A 41 17.27 -6.86 0.94
N LYS A 42 17.51 -8.14 0.71
CA LYS A 42 18.16 -9.04 1.66
C LYS A 42 19.49 -9.60 1.18
N SER A 43 19.57 -9.99 -0.10
CA SER A 43 20.81 -10.50 -0.68
C SER A 43 21.76 -9.36 -1.04
N ASP A 44 23.05 -9.66 -1.16
CA ASP A 44 24.05 -8.67 -1.57
C ASP A 44 23.74 -8.09 -2.98
N GLU A 45 23.19 -8.93 -3.86
CA GLU A 45 22.76 -8.54 -5.19
C GLU A 45 21.59 -7.57 -5.15
N GLU A 46 20.55 -7.87 -4.36
CA GLU A 46 19.38 -7.00 -4.19
C GLU A 46 19.77 -5.66 -3.54
N ILE A 47 20.60 -5.69 -2.51
CA ILE A 47 21.11 -4.50 -1.83
C ILE A 47 21.91 -3.63 -2.79
N LYS A 48 22.78 -4.25 -3.63
CA LYS A 48 23.53 -3.52 -4.63
C LYS A 48 22.60 -2.89 -5.66
N ALA A 49 21.67 -3.65 -6.23
CA ALA A 49 20.70 -3.15 -7.22
C ALA A 49 19.88 -1.98 -6.67
N TYR A 50 19.38 -2.10 -5.43
CA TYR A 50 18.66 -1.03 -4.75
C TYR A 50 19.50 0.25 -4.61
N LYS A 51 20.76 0.13 -4.17
CA LYS A 51 21.67 1.26 -4.01
C LYS A 51 22.06 1.91 -5.34
N ASP A 52 22.26 1.12 -6.39
CA ASP A 52 22.55 1.62 -7.72
C ASP A 52 21.38 2.47 -8.26
N LEU A 53 20.14 1.99 -8.15
CA LEU A 53 18.94 2.75 -8.51
C LEU A 53 18.76 4.01 -7.67
N LEU A 54 18.99 3.89 -6.36
CA LEU A 54 18.87 5.04 -5.44
C LEU A 54 19.88 6.14 -5.76
N ALA A 55 21.08 5.79 -6.23
CA ALA A 55 22.09 6.75 -6.67
C ALA A 55 21.65 7.55 -7.91
N GLU A 56 20.72 7.01 -8.71
CA GLU A 56 20.08 7.66 -9.84
C GLU A 56 18.78 8.40 -9.44
N GLY A 57 18.41 8.40 -8.16
CA GLY A 57 17.15 8.97 -7.66
C GLY A 57 15.91 8.11 -7.94
N LEU A 58 16.11 6.83 -8.23
CA LEU A 58 15.06 5.88 -8.59
C LEU A 58 14.85 4.83 -7.50
N VAL A 59 13.65 4.26 -7.47
CA VAL A 59 13.30 3.08 -6.68
C VAL A 59 12.48 2.15 -7.56
N GLU A 60 12.80 0.86 -7.54
CA GLU A 60 11.98 -0.12 -8.23
C GLU A 60 10.61 -0.26 -7.57
N PRO A 61 9.50 -0.18 -8.33
CA PRO A 61 8.15 -0.22 -7.76
C PRO A 61 7.63 -1.63 -7.49
N THR A 62 8.40 -2.65 -7.84
CA THR A 62 8.09 -4.07 -7.69
C THR A 62 8.65 -4.63 -6.38
N GLU A 63 8.31 -5.87 -6.03
CA GLU A 63 8.78 -6.54 -4.82
C GLU A 63 8.52 -5.73 -3.53
N MET A 64 7.29 -5.19 -3.45
CA MET A 64 6.84 -4.43 -2.28
C MET A 64 5.76 -5.17 -1.51
N GLU A 65 5.94 -5.25 -0.22
CA GLU A 65 4.96 -5.80 0.71
C GLU A 65 4.38 -4.72 1.62
N LEU A 66 3.27 -5.02 2.26
CA LEU A 66 2.67 -4.13 3.25
C LEU A 66 3.27 -4.40 4.63
N TYR A 67 3.54 -3.32 5.34
CA TYR A 67 4.05 -3.31 6.70
C TYR A 67 3.14 -2.47 7.59
N ILE A 68 3.00 -2.89 8.84
CA ILE A 68 2.19 -2.20 9.85
C ILE A 68 3.03 -2.02 11.12
N CYS A 69 2.87 -0.88 11.77
CA CYS A 69 3.49 -0.60 13.06
C CYS A 69 2.54 0.25 13.93
N ASN A 70 2.90 0.47 15.17
CA ASN A 70 2.30 1.52 15.98
C ASN A 70 2.71 2.91 15.44
N SER A 71 1.95 3.94 15.76
CA SER A 71 2.19 5.31 15.26
C SER A 71 3.52 5.92 15.73
N ASP A 72 4.16 5.33 16.73
CA ASP A 72 5.51 5.68 17.20
C ASP A 72 6.64 4.85 16.56
N GLY A 73 6.32 3.95 15.61
CA GLY A 73 7.24 3.05 14.94
C GLY A 73 7.46 1.71 15.65
N SER A 74 6.98 1.54 16.88
CA SER A 74 7.10 0.26 17.59
C SER A 74 6.22 -0.83 16.97
N ASP A 75 6.50 -2.10 17.30
CA ASP A 75 5.78 -3.28 16.80
C ASP A 75 5.72 -3.37 15.26
N LEU A 76 6.81 -2.95 14.60
CA LEU A 76 6.92 -3.04 13.14
C LEU A 76 6.92 -4.50 12.68
N ARG A 77 6.02 -4.82 11.78
CA ARG A 77 5.93 -6.16 11.19
C ARG A 77 5.42 -6.14 9.76
N LYS A 78 5.84 -7.15 9.01
CA LYS A 78 5.32 -7.44 7.68
C LYS A 78 3.87 -7.94 7.81
N LEU A 79 2.97 -7.36 7.03
CA LEU A 79 1.55 -7.75 7.00
C LEU A 79 1.25 -8.73 5.87
N THR A 80 1.84 -8.52 4.69
CA THR A 80 1.66 -9.38 3.51
C THR A 80 2.96 -10.09 3.16
N ASP A 81 2.86 -11.27 2.55
CA ASP A 81 3.96 -12.04 1.97
C ASP A 81 3.46 -12.67 0.67
N LEU A 82 3.07 -11.81 -0.28
CA LEU A 82 2.38 -12.19 -1.51
C LEU A 82 3.32 -12.18 -2.73
N GLY A 83 4.44 -11.48 -2.61
CA GLY A 83 5.33 -11.20 -3.74
C GLY A 83 4.76 -10.13 -4.68
N ASN A 84 5.50 -9.85 -5.74
CA ASN A 84 5.15 -8.81 -6.71
C ASN A 84 4.94 -7.43 -6.05
N ALA A 85 3.98 -6.64 -6.53
CA ALA A 85 3.74 -5.29 -6.06
C ALA A 85 2.44 -5.19 -5.26
N ASN A 86 2.55 -4.81 -4.00
CA ASN A 86 1.45 -4.54 -3.09
C ASN A 86 1.49 -3.06 -2.71
N TRP A 87 0.50 -2.28 -3.17
CA TRP A 87 0.54 -0.82 -3.12
C TRP A 87 -0.67 -0.20 -2.45
N SER A 88 -0.49 1.06 -2.06
CA SER A 88 -1.57 1.96 -1.66
C SER A 88 -2.51 1.35 -0.61
N PRO A 89 -1.97 0.84 0.50
CA PRO A 89 -2.81 0.32 1.56
C PRO A 89 -3.62 1.44 2.21
N PHE A 90 -4.86 1.12 2.59
CA PHE A 90 -5.74 2.04 3.30
C PHE A 90 -6.54 1.28 4.35
N PHE A 91 -6.68 1.83 5.55
CA PHE A 91 -7.51 1.22 6.58
C PHE A 91 -9.00 1.29 6.21
N HIS A 92 -9.70 0.18 6.39
CA HIS A 92 -11.14 0.23 6.49
C HIS A 92 -11.55 1.06 7.72
N PRO A 93 -12.64 1.84 7.70
CA PRO A 93 -13.06 2.68 8.82
C PRO A 93 -13.31 1.96 10.14
N SER A 94 -13.56 0.64 10.10
CA SER A 94 -13.61 -0.18 11.33
C SER A 94 -12.27 -0.26 12.07
N GLY A 95 -11.15 0.03 11.39
CA GLY A 95 -9.80 -0.16 11.92
C GLY A 95 -9.31 -1.61 11.96
N GLU A 96 -10.09 -2.58 11.48
CA GLU A 96 -9.79 -4.02 11.59
C GLU A 96 -9.23 -4.63 10.31
N LYS A 97 -9.35 -3.94 9.17
CA LYS A 97 -8.99 -4.45 7.84
C LYS A 97 -8.22 -3.41 7.04
N ILE A 98 -7.41 -3.91 6.11
CA ILE A 98 -6.67 -3.11 5.13
C ILE A 98 -7.18 -3.44 3.73
N LEU A 99 -7.52 -2.41 2.97
CA LEU A 99 -7.76 -2.49 1.53
C LEU A 99 -6.50 -2.01 0.80
N PHE A 100 -6.08 -2.70 -0.24
CA PHE A 100 -4.86 -2.38 -0.99
C PHE A 100 -4.95 -2.82 -2.45
N SER A 101 -4.05 -2.33 -3.27
CA SER A 101 -3.92 -2.69 -4.67
C SER A 101 -2.78 -3.69 -4.84
N SER A 102 -2.99 -4.77 -5.61
CA SER A 102 -1.96 -5.77 -5.85
C SER A 102 -2.08 -6.44 -7.21
N ASN A 103 -0.92 -6.86 -7.72
CA ASN A 103 -0.81 -7.70 -8.91
C ASN A 103 -0.23 -9.09 -8.61
N PHE A 104 -0.32 -9.56 -7.36
CA PHE A 104 0.34 -10.81 -6.95
C PHE A 104 -0.19 -12.05 -7.70
N GLU A 105 -1.44 -12.01 -8.21
CA GLU A 105 -2.00 -13.07 -9.04
C GLU A 105 -1.67 -12.92 -10.55
N ALA A 106 -1.02 -11.83 -10.94
CA ALA A 106 -0.69 -11.59 -12.35
C ALA A 106 0.61 -12.27 -12.75
N GLU A 107 0.64 -12.87 -13.95
CA GLU A 107 1.86 -13.46 -14.51
C GLU A 107 2.90 -12.40 -14.88
N ARG A 108 2.46 -11.19 -15.25
CA ARG A 108 3.32 -10.07 -15.66
C ARG A 108 2.67 -8.75 -15.30
N GLY A 109 3.18 -8.03 -14.32
CA GLY A 109 2.89 -6.63 -14.05
C GLY A 109 1.40 -6.21 -13.95
N PHE A 110 0.51 -6.82 -14.72
CA PHE A 110 -0.93 -6.60 -14.78
C PHE A 110 -1.69 -7.91 -14.82
N PRO A 111 -2.98 -7.95 -14.35
CA PRO A 111 -3.76 -6.84 -13.82
C PRO A 111 -3.41 -6.47 -12.37
N PHE A 112 -3.71 -5.22 -11.97
CA PHE A 112 -3.82 -4.84 -10.57
C PHE A 112 -5.28 -4.87 -10.14
N ASN A 113 -5.56 -5.48 -9.00
CA ASN A 113 -6.88 -5.51 -8.41
C ASN A 113 -6.84 -5.05 -6.95
N LEU A 114 -7.99 -4.69 -6.41
CA LEU A 114 -8.12 -4.37 -5.00
C LEU A 114 -8.33 -5.64 -4.19
N TYR A 115 -7.66 -5.72 -3.06
CA TYR A 115 -7.72 -6.82 -2.10
C TYR A 115 -7.93 -6.27 -0.69
N MET A 116 -8.57 -7.06 0.14
CA MET A 116 -8.76 -6.77 1.56
C MET A 116 -8.15 -7.88 2.41
N ILE A 117 -7.52 -7.51 3.51
CA ILE A 117 -6.86 -8.41 4.45
C ILE A 117 -7.11 -7.94 5.88
N ASP A 118 -7.20 -8.87 6.83
CA ASP A 118 -7.29 -8.54 8.25
C ASP A 118 -5.91 -8.09 8.79
N LEU A 119 -5.90 -7.37 9.92
CA LEU A 119 -4.64 -6.86 10.50
C LEU A 119 -3.67 -7.96 10.96
N ASP A 120 -4.13 -9.20 11.11
CA ASP A 120 -3.27 -10.36 11.43
C ASP A 120 -2.70 -11.06 10.18
N GLY A 121 -2.96 -10.52 8.98
CA GLY A 121 -2.49 -11.08 7.71
C GLY A 121 -3.33 -12.23 7.19
N LYS A 122 -4.51 -12.48 7.77
CA LYS A 122 -5.42 -13.55 7.34
C LYS A 122 -6.61 -13.01 6.54
N ASN A 123 -7.44 -13.96 6.07
CA ASN A 123 -8.69 -13.68 5.38
C ASN A 123 -8.52 -12.77 4.15
N LEU A 124 -7.43 -12.95 3.38
CA LEU A 124 -7.23 -12.24 2.12
C LEU A 124 -8.40 -12.48 1.18
N LYS A 125 -9.02 -11.41 0.70
CA LYS A 125 -10.17 -11.44 -0.19
C LYS A 125 -9.94 -10.49 -1.36
N ARG A 126 -10.10 -10.96 -2.59
CA ARG A 126 -10.13 -10.13 -3.79
C ARG A 126 -11.45 -9.36 -3.86
N ILE A 127 -11.37 -8.07 -4.12
CA ILE A 127 -12.52 -7.13 -4.15
C ILE A 127 -12.89 -6.76 -5.58
N THR A 128 -11.91 -6.45 -6.43
CA THR A 128 -12.16 -6.19 -7.84
C THR A 128 -11.61 -7.32 -8.72
N HIS A 129 -12.21 -7.54 -9.89
CA HIS A 129 -11.93 -8.68 -10.76
C HIS A 129 -11.69 -8.23 -12.21
N GLY A 130 -11.10 -7.04 -12.37
CA GLY A 130 -10.76 -6.48 -13.68
C GLY A 130 -9.50 -7.11 -14.28
N GLU A 131 -9.35 -6.94 -15.60
CA GLU A 131 -8.16 -7.31 -16.37
C GLU A 131 -7.23 -6.10 -16.57
N THR A 132 -7.47 -5.02 -15.85
CA THR A 132 -6.82 -3.74 -16.03
C THR A 132 -6.11 -3.28 -14.74
N PHE A 133 -6.18 -2.01 -14.42
CA PHE A 133 -5.51 -1.41 -13.27
C PHE A 133 -6.54 -0.79 -12.32
N ASP A 134 -6.69 -1.36 -11.15
CA ASP A 134 -7.46 -0.80 -10.04
C ASP A 134 -6.53 -0.50 -8.88
N ALA A 135 -6.45 0.77 -8.44
CA ALA A 135 -5.49 1.19 -7.43
C ALA A 135 -5.98 2.40 -6.61
N PHE A 136 -5.20 2.74 -5.59
CA PHE A 136 -5.40 3.91 -4.73
C PHE A 136 -6.78 3.94 -4.06
N PRO A 137 -7.18 2.86 -3.37
CA PRO A 137 -8.46 2.80 -2.70
C PRO A 137 -8.49 3.71 -1.47
N VAL A 138 -9.59 4.43 -1.29
CA VAL A 138 -9.84 5.28 -0.12
C VAL A 138 -11.29 5.13 0.29
N PHE A 139 -11.56 4.85 1.56
CA PHE A 139 -12.92 4.85 2.11
C PHE A 139 -13.38 6.25 2.55
N SER A 140 -14.67 6.50 2.44
CA SER A 140 -15.29 7.57 3.21
C SER A 140 -15.22 7.26 4.71
N ASN A 141 -15.21 8.30 5.56
CA ASN A 141 -15.10 8.13 7.02
C ASN A 141 -16.24 7.29 7.63
N ASP A 142 -17.40 7.28 7.00
CA ASP A 142 -18.56 6.49 7.43
C ASP A 142 -18.57 5.06 6.87
N GLY A 143 -17.57 4.68 6.07
CA GLY A 143 -17.40 3.36 5.49
C GLY A 143 -18.38 3.00 4.37
N LYS A 144 -19.24 3.94 3.92
CA LYS A 144 -20.29 3.65 2.93
C LYS A 144 -19.82 3.76 1.51
N TRP A 145 -18.75 4.47 1.25
CA TRP A 145 -18.25 4.73 -0.09
C TRP A 145 -16.78 4.35 -0.21
N LEU A 146 -16.45 3.75 -1.34
CA LEU A 146 -15.09 3.46 -1.77
C LEU A 146 -14.79 4.30 -3.01
N ALA A 147 -13.75 5.13 -2.95
CA ALA A 147 -13.15 5.77 -4.12
C ALA A 147 -11.88 5.01 -4.53
N PHE A 148 -11.64 4.85 -5.82
CA PHE A 148 -10.43 4.23 -6.35
C PHE A 148 -10.14 4.69 -7.77
N SER A 149 -8.88 4.59 -8.19
CA SER A 149 -8.47 4.87 -9.57
C SER A 149 -8.56 3.60 -10.41
N SER A 150 -9.05 3.74 -11.65
CA SER A 150 -9.11 2.63 -12.59
C SER A 150 -8.97 3.09 -14.04
N ASN A 151 -8.41 2.26 -14.89
CA ASN A 151 -8.41 2.46 -16.33
C ASN A 151 -9.48 1.62 -17.05
N ARG A 152 -10.47 1.11 -16.30
CA ARG A 152 -11.64 0.43 -16.88
C ARG A 152 -12.42 1.39 -17.79
N ASN A 153 -13.07 0.83 -18.81
CA ASN A 153 -13.98 1.57 -19.71
C ASN A 153 -13.31 2.74 -20.49
N ASN A 154 -11.98 2.75 -20.64
CA ASN A 154 -11.26 3.83 -21.34
C ASN A 154 -10.86 3.48 -22.77
N GLY A 155 -11.49 2.45 -23.39
CA GLY A 155 -11.22 2.04 -24.77
C GLY A 155 -9.86 1.37 -24.96
N GLY A 156 -9.24 0.86 -23.89
CA GLY A 156 -7.91 0.21 -23.94
C GLY A 156 -6.73 1.18 -23.75
N GLY A 157 -7.00 2.45 -23.44
CA GLY A 157 -5.97 3.43 -23.07
C GLY A 157 -5.35 3.13 -21.71
N ARG A 158 -4.30 3.89 -21.36
CA ARG A 158 -3.60 3.79 -20.07
C ARG A 158 -4.07 4.82 -19.05
N ASP A 159 -4.90 5.78 -19.46
CA ASP A 159 -5.40 6.83 -18.61
C ASP A 159 -6.29 6.24 -17.51
N THR A 160 -6.10 6.68 -16.28
CA THR A 160 -6.92 6.30 -15.15
C THR A 160 -7.93 7.39 -14.83
N ASN A 161 -9.11 6.99 -14.39
CA ASN A 161 -10.16 7.85 -13.89
C ASN A 161 -10.50 7.50 -12.44
N LEU A 162 -11.13 8.42 -11.74
CA LEU A 162 -11.64 8.19 -10.41
C LEU A 162 -13.04 7.54 -10.49
N PHE A 163 -13.20 6.45 -9.75
CA PHE A 163 -14.47 5.75 -9.58
C PHE A 163 -14.90 5.80 -8.13
N ILE A 164 -16.22 5.85 -7.93
CA ILE A 164 -16.85 5.80 -6.62
C ILE A 164 -17.86 4.66 -6.64
N ALA A 165 -17.81 3.80 -5.64
CA ALA A 165 -18.73 2.69 -5.43
C ALA A 165 -19.35 2.75 -4.04
N GLU A 166 -20.63 2.41 -3.93
CA GLU A 166 -21.24 2.14 -2.63
C GLU A 166 -20.63 0.85 -2.06
N TRP A 167 -20.23 0.92 -0.79
CA TRP A 167 -19.66 -0.25 -0.10
C TRP A 167 -20.76 -0.99 0.67
N GLN A 168 -20.82 -2.31 0.46
CA GLN A 168 -21.70 -3.22 1.18
C GLN A 168 -20.85 -4.36 1.76
N GLU A 169 -20.97 -4.61 3.05
CA GLU A 169 -20.30 -5.70 3.76
C GLU A 169 -20.83 -7.09 3.36
#